data_392a6fc34f8b9c608e3823ab0acead4f
#
_entry.id   392a6fc34f8b9c608e3823ab0acead4f
#
_cell.length_a   1.000
_cell.length_b   1.000
_cell.length_c   1.000
_cell.angle_alpha   90.00
_cell.angle_beta   90.00
_cell.angle_gamma   90.00
#
_symmetry.space_group_name_H-M   'P 1'
#
loop_
_entity.id
_entity.type
_entity.pdbx_description
1 polymer ?
#
loop_
_entity_poly.entity_id
_entity_poly.type
_entity_poly.pdbx_seq_one_letter_code
_entity_poly.pdbx_strand_id
1 'polypeptide(L)'
;FSAVRPMIKESLEAAGLTVQYDEKASSDVYSTIDGNVDAFDIVIAPGDPSVFGDDADLLLRWWYAGDTWTNSRMHWKGQDSYNQVQDLLEKAQQATGQAQKDLWHQTFDVISENVPLYPIFHRKTPTAYDGETLVDFKPIAVTGLSFVGVGSTK
;
A
#
# COMPACT_ATOMS: atom_id res chain seq x y z
N PHE A 1 -11.03 7.40 4.64
CA PHE A 1 -10.22 7.70 5.86
C PHE A 1 -10.97 8.51 6.92
N SER A 2 -11.92 9.36 6.57
CA SER A 2 -12.64 10.22 7.53
C SER A 2 -13.20 9.46 8.75
N ALA A 3 -13.71 8.24 8.55
CA ALA A 3 -14.29 7.44 9.64
C ALA A 3 -13.24 6.86 10.62
N VAL A 4 -12.02 6.62 10.19
CA VAL A 4 -10.97 6.01 11.05
C VAL A 4 -10.06 7.04 11.71
N ARG A 5 -10.03 8.28 11.23
CA ARG A 5 -9.19 9.34 11.79
C ARG A 5 -9.42 9.61 13.27
N PRO A 6 -10.66 9.75 13.75
CA PRO A 6 -10.88 9.97 15.18
C PRO A 6 -10.34 8.83 16.05
N MET A 7 -10.48 7.59 15.61
CA MET A 7 -10.00 6.39 16.30
C MET A 7 -8.46 6.37 16.40
N ILE A 8 -7.77 6.73 15.30
CA ILE A 8 -6.32 6.81 15.27
C ILE A 8 -5.83 7.91 16.21
N LYS A 9 -6.46 9.09 16.16
CA LYS A 9 -6.14 10.19 17.07
C LYS A 9 -6.28 9.78 18.54
N GLU A 10 -7.43 9.22 18.91
CA GLU A 10 -7.71 8.76 20.26
C GLU A 10 -6.68 7.73 20.75
N SER A 11 -6.31 6.78 19.86
CA SER A 11 -5.32 5.75 20.21
C SER A 11 -3.92 6.34 20.44
N LEU A 12 -3.50 7.30 19.61
CA LEU A 12 -2.21 7.96 19.76
C LEU A 12 -2.18 8.88 21.00
N GLU A 13 -3.26 9.60 21.26
CA GLU A 13 -3.38 10.44 22.45
C GLU A 13 -3.42 9.63 23.73
N ALA A 14 -4.07 8.45 23.73
CA ALA A 14 -4.03 7.51 24.83
C ALA A 14 -2.61 6.96 25.11
N ALA A 15 -1.76 6.91 24.10
CA ALA A 15 -0.34 6.57 24.23
C ALA A 15 0.54 7.76 24.67
N GLY A 16 -0.04 8.93 24.92
CA GLY A 16 0.66 10.12 25.43
C GLY A 16 1.17 11.07 24.34
N LEU A 17 0.77 10.89 23.09
CA LEU A 17 1.13 11.79 22.00
C LEU A 17 0.12 12.95 21.89
N THR A 18 0.58 14.13 21.48
CA THR A 18 -0.31 15.23 21.09
C THR A 18 -0.52 15.15 19.57
N VAL A 19 -1.77 14.98 19.13
CA VAL A 19 -2.09 14.79 17.71
C VAL A 19 -2.77 16.02 17.12
N GLN A 20 -2.13 16.60 16.11
CA GLN A 20 -2.68 17.65 15.26
C GLN A 20 -2.85 17.13 13.86
N TYR A 21 -4.06 17.22 13.31
CA TYR A 21 -4.31 16.86 11.91
C TYR A 21 -4.12 18.05 10.99
N ASP A 22 -3.39 17.82 9.90
CA ASP A 22 -3.36 18.66 8.72
C ASP A 22 -4.13 17.95 7.59
N GLU A 23 -5.39 18.31 7.40
CA GLU A 23 -6.28 17.68 6.45
C GLU A 23 -6.28 18.42 5.11
N LYS A 24 -5.85 17.73 4.07
CA LYS A 24 -5.78 18.26 2.70
C LYS A 24 -6.35 17.26 1.70
N ALA A 25 -6.62 17.73 0.48
CA ALA A 25 -6.83 16.82 -0.65
C ALA A 25 -5.58 15.97 -0.90
N SER A 26 -5.74 14.75 -1.43
CA SER A 26 -4.61 13.82 -1.59
C SER A 26 -3.45 14.41 -2.40
N SER A 27 -3.74 15.17 -3.47
CA SER A 27 -2.72 15.88 -4.25
C SER A 27 -1.90 16.84 -3.40
N ASP A 28 -2.57 17.58 -2.53
CA ASP A 28 -1.94 18.63 -1.72
C ASP A 28 -1.15 18.02 -0.56
N VAL A 29 -1.61 16.88 -0.01
CA VAL A 29 -0.83 16.11 0.97
C VAL A 29 0.50 15.72 0.36
N TYR A 30 0.49 15.06 -0.80
CA TYR A 30 1.72 14.57 -1.42
C TYR A 30 2.66 15.71 -1.83
N SER A 31 2.15 16.79 -2.40
CA SER A 31 2.98 17.95 -2.73
C SER A 31 3.60 18.64 -1.51
N THR A 32 2.97 18.51 -0.34
CA THR A 32 3.49 19.07 0.92
C THR A 32 4.60 18.21 1.50
N ILE A 33 4.46 16.87 1.47
CA ILE A 33 5.38 15.95 2.12
C ILE A 33 6.55 15.53 1.24
N ASP A 34 6.41 15.55 -0.08
CA ASP A 34 7.44 15.03 -0.99
C ASP A 34 8.73 15.88 -0.87
N GLY A 35 9.78 15.24 -0.35
CA GLY A 35 11.09 15.86 -0.15
C GLY A 35 11.19 16.85 1.03
N ASN A 36 10.14 16.95 1.86
CA ASN A 36 10.13 17.85 3.02
C ASN A 36 9.99 17.03 4.31
N VAL A 37 11.10 16.70 4.93
CA VAL A 37 11.15 15.88 6.16
C VAL A 37 10.51 16.54 7.37
N ASP A 38 10.42 17.86 7.41
CA ASP A 38 9.88 18.63 8.52
C ASP A 38 8.36 18.90 8.39
N ALA A 39 7.75 18.44 7.28
CA ALA A 39 6.34 18.73 7.00
C ALA A 39 5.37 17.85 7.81
N PHE A 40 5.83 16.72 8.35
CA PHE A 40 4.95 15.76 9.03
C PHE A 40 5.76 14.81 9.93
N ASP A 41 5.11 14.29 10.96
CA ASP A 41 5.60 13.16 11.75
C ASP A 41 5.02 11.84 11.27
N ILE A 42 3.71 11.83 10.92
CA ILE A 42 2.99 10.65 10.41
C ILE A 42 2.11 11.08 9.24
N VAL A 43 2.13 10.29 8.17
CA VAL A 43 1.19 10.43 7.06
C VAL A 43 0.28 9.21 6.96
N ILE A 44 -1.03 9.43 6.82
CA ILE A 44 -2.00 8.37 6.56
C ILE A 44 -2.35 8.42 5.07
N ALA A 45 -1.95 7.40 4.34
CA ALA A 45 -2.11 7.34 2.88
C ALA A 45 -2.89 6.09 2.44
N PRO A 46 -3.66 6.16 1.35
CA PRO A 46 -4.23 4.98 0.72
C PRO A 46 -3.16 4.20 -0.03
N GLY A 47 -3.27 2.87 0.00
CA GLY A 47 -2.58 1.97 -0.91
C GLY A 47 -3.61 1.10 -1.62
N ASP A 48 -3.39 0.82 -2.88
CA ASP A 48 -4.23 -0.10 -3.64
C ASP A 48 -3.35 -1.20 -4.27
N PRO A 49 -3.10 -2.30 -3.51
CA PRO A 49 -2.29 -3.40 -4.01
C PRO A 49 -2.91 -4.10 -5.23
N SER A 50 -4.22 -4.01 -5.42
CA SER A 50 -4.91 -4.64 -6.55
C SER A 50 -4.49 -4.05 -7.92
N VAL A 51 -3.88 -2.89 -7.96
CA VAL A 51 -3.29 -2.28 -9.18
C VAL A 51 -2.18 -3.15 -9.77
N PHE A 52 -1.47 -3.91 -8.92
CA PHE A 52 -0.35 -4.77 -9.32
C PHE A 52 -0.76 -6.23 -9.61
N GLY A 53 -2.05 -6.55 -9.48
CA GLY A 53 -2.53 -7.93 -9.61
C GLY A 53 -1.95 -8.83 -8.50
N ASP A 54 -1.57 -10.04 -8.90
CA ASP A 54 -0.97 -11.04 -7.99
C ASP A 54 0.57 -11.04 -8.03
N ASP A 55 1.18 -9.99 -8.54
CA ASP A 55 2.64 -9.87 -8.65
C ASP A 55 3.23 -9.26 -7.37
N ALA A 56 3.83 -10.10 -6.55
CA ALA A 56 4.46 -9.69 -5.31
C ALA A 56 5.70 -8.81 -5.54
N ASP A 57 6.47 -9.03 -6.59
CA ASP A 57 7.66 -8.24 -6.89
C ASP A 57 7.28 -6.80 -7.26
N LEU A 58 6.28 -6.62 -8.13
CA LEU A 58 5.78 -5.29 -8.48
C LEU A 58 5.27 -4.53 -7.26
N LEU A 59 4.49 -5.19 -6.40
CA LEU A 59 3.97 -4.58 -5.18
C LEU A 59 5.08 -4.16 -4.22
N LEU A 60 6.02 -5.06 -3.94
CA LEU A 60 7.13 -4.80 -3.03
C LEU A 60 8.04 -3.69 -3.55
N ARG A 61 8.37 -3.70 -4.85
CA ARG A 61 9.21 -2.66 -5.45
C ARG A 61 8.55 -1.30 -5.45
N TRP A 62 7.26 -1.23 -5.72
CA TRP A 62 6.54 0.04 -5.67
C TRP A 62 6.67 0.73 -4.30
N TRP A 63 6.43 -0.02 -3.22
CA TRP A 63 6.41 0.53 -1.88
C TRP A 63 7.80 0.66 -1.26
N TYR A 64 8.69 -0.30 -1.50
CA TYR A 64 9.93 -0.47 -0.74
C TYR A 64 11.22 -0.33 -1.57
N ALA A 65 11.13 -0.03 -2.86
CA ALA A 65 12.28 0.27 -3.71
C ALA A 65 12.16 1.60 -4.45
N GLY A 66 10.95 2.05 -4.76
CA GLY A 66 10.70 3.29 -5.48
C GLY A 66 11.13 4.53 -4.67
N ASP A 67 11.89 5.41 -5.29
CA ASP A 67 12.49 6.59 -4.65
C ASP A 67 11.47 7.53 -4.01
N THR A 68 10.31 7.68 -4.64
CA THR A 68 9.21 8.52 -4.11
C THR A 68 8.77 8.07 -2.73
N TRP A 69 8.58 6.77 -2.51
CA TRP A 69 8.16 6.26 -1.20
C TRP A 69 9.33 6.17 -0.22
N THR A 70 10.43 5.53 -0.61
CA THR A 70 11.52 5.20 0.32
C THR A 70 12.33 6.42 0.74
N ASN A 71 12.50 7.41 -0.13
CA ASN A 71 13.26 8.62 0.15
C ASN A 71 12.33 9.78 0.54
N SER A 72 11.43 10.19 -0.37
CA SER A 72 10.67 11.43 -0.17
C SER A 72 9.58 11.33 0.90
N ARG A 73 9.04 10.14 1.18
CA ARG A 73 7.91 9.96 2.09
C ARG A 73 8.23 9.19 3.36
N MET A 74 8.99 8.09 3.25
CA MET A 74 9.35 7.27 4.42
C MET A 74 10.66 7.71 5.06
N HIS A 75 11.51 8.47 4.36
CA HIS A 75 12.86 8.84 4.80
C HIS A 75 13.71 7.64 5.22
N TRP A 76 13.49 6.51 4.56
CA TRP A 76 14.09 5.21 4.89
C TRP A 76 15.31 4.89 4.04
N LYS A 77 15.43 5.50 2.86
CA LYS A 77 16.56 5.30 1.95
C LYS A 77 17.89 5.60 2.63
N GLY A 78 18.86 4.71 2.48
CA GLY A 78 20.21 4.83 3.06
C GLY A 78 20.36 4.20 4.45
N GLN A 79 19.29 3.70 5.06
CA GLN A 79 19.40 2.89 6.28
C GLN A 79 19.83 1.45 5.93
N ASP A 80 20.43 0.75 6.90
CA ASP A 80 20.89 -0.64 6.68
C ASP A 80 19.74 -1.57 6.29
N SER A 81 18.59 -1.43 6.93
CA SER A 81 17.38 -2.20 6.60
C SER A 81 16.87 -1.93 5.19
N TYR A 82 16.96 -0.69 4.70
CA TYR A 82 16.65 -0.39 3.31
C TYR A 82 17.59 -1.13 2.36
N ASN A 83 18.90 -1.06 2.60
CA ASN A 83 19.91 -1.72 1.75
C ASN A 83 19.71 -3.24 1.72
N GLN A 84 19.38 -3.84 2.88
CA GLN A 84 19.06 -5.25 2.99
C GLN A 84 17.83 -5.63 2.16
N VAL A 85 16.77 -4.83 2.20
CA VAL A 85 15.57 -5.06 1.37
C VAL A 85 15.89 -4.95 -0.12
N GLN A 86 16.69 -3.98 -0.54
CA GLN A 86 17.09 -3.86 -1.96
C GLN A 86 17.84 -5.13 -2.42
N ASP A 87 18.81 -5.61 -1.64
CA ASP A 87 19.56 -6.83 -1.95
C ASP A 87 18.66 -8.06 -2.05
N LEU A 88 17.69 -8.22 -1.12
CA LEU A 88 16.73 -9.32 -1.16
C LEU A 88 15.81 -9.26 -2.38
N LEU A 89 15.33 -8.07 -2.74
CA LEU A 89 14.48 -7.88 -3.92
C LEU A 89 15.23 -8.16 -5.23
N GLU A 90 16.50 -7.79 -5.32
CA GLU A 90 17.34 -8.10 -6.49
C GLU A 90 17.57 -9.61 -6.62
N LYS A 91 17.88 -10.29 -5.52
CA LYS A 91 18.02 -11.75 -5.48
C LYS A 91 16.70 -12.47 -5.84
N ALA A 92 15.58 -11.97 -5.34
CA ALA A 92 14.26 -12.53 -5.65
C ALA A 92 13.90 -12.42 -7.13
N GLN A 93 14.32 -11.35 -7.80
CA GLN A 93 14.10 -11.18 -9.23
C GLN A 93 14.87 -12.21 -10.09
N GLN A 94 16.00 -12.68 -9.60
CA GLN A 94 16.82 -13.69 -10.28
C GLN A 94 16.45 -15.12 -9.91
N ALA A 95 15.64 -15.32 -8.88
CA ALA A 95 15.18 -16.61 -8.40
C ALA A 95 13.79 -16.95 -8.97
N THR A 96 13.42 -18.23 -8.88
CA THR A 96 12.09 -18.71 -9.29
C THR A 96 11.55 -19.73 -8.28
N GLY A 97 10.23 -19.95 -8.29
CA GLY A 97 9.58 -20.97 -7.48
C GLY A 97 9.73 -20.73 -5.98
N GLN A 98 10.08 -21.75 -5.21
CA GLN A 98 10.17 -21.66 -3.76
C GLN A 98 11.30 -20.73 -3.30
N ALA A 99 12.46 -20.76 -3.95
CA ALA A 99 13.58 -19.88 -3.60
C ALA A 99 13.22 -18.39 -3.71
N GLN A 100 12.45 -18.01 -4.71
CA GLN A 100 11.94 -16.65 -4.86
C GLN A 100 10.98 -16.28 -3.71
N LYS A 101 10.06 -17.18 -3.37
CA LYS A 101 9.13 -16.98 -2.25
C LYS A 101 9.84 -16.80 -0.92
N ASP A 102 10.87 -17.59 -0.68
CA ASP A 102 11.66 -17.52 0.55
C ASP A 102 12.38 -16.16 0.67
N LEU A 103 12.85 -15.60 -0.44
CA LEU A 103 13.44 -14.26 -0.47
C LEU A 103 12.40 -13.16 -0.22
N TRP A 104 11.19 -13.30 -0.75
CA TRP A 104 10.10 -12.37 -0.41
C TRP A 104 9.70 -12.47 1.06
N HIS A 105 9.66 -13.66 1.65
CA HIS A 105 9.40 -13.82 3.09
C HIS A 105 10.48 -13.12 3.92
N GLN A 106 11.75 -13.30 3.60
CA GLN A 106 12.84 -12.58 4.27
C GLN A 106 12.70 -11.05 4.10
N THR A 107 12.25 -10.59 2.95
CA THR A 107 11.96 -9.17 2.71
C THR A 107 10.86 -8.68 3.66
N PHE A 108 9.77 -9.45 3.83
CA PHE A 108 8.71 -9.12 4.76
C PHE A 108 9.17 -9.11 6.22
N ASP A 109 10.06 -10.03 6.60
CA ASP A 109 10.65 -10.06 7.95
C ASP A 109 11.40 -8.76 8.25
N VAL A 110 12.27 -8.32 7.35
CA VAL A 110 13.01 -7.05 7.50
C VAL A 110 12.08 -5.84 7.55
N ILE A 111 11.07 -5.79 6.68
CA ILE A 111 10.08 -4.72 6.66
C ILE A 111 9.26 -4.70 7.97
N SER A 112 8.87 -5.86 8.47
CA SER A 112 8.07 -5.99 9.69
C SER A 112 8.85 -5.59 10.95
N GLU A 113 10.15 -5.84 10.98
CA GLU A 113 11.02 -5.43 12.08
C GLU A 113 11.30 -3.92 12.10
N ASN A 114 11.39 -3.29 10.94
CA ASN A 114 11.77 -1.87 10.80
C ASN A 114 10.58 -0.93 10.59
N VAL A 115 9.44 -1.45 10.19
CA VAL A 115 8.15 -0.77 10.03
C VAL A 115 8.25 0.59 9.31
N PRO A 116 8.88 0.69 8.12
CA PRO A 116 8.90 1.95 7.37
C PRO A 116 7.50 2.37 6.90
N LEU A 117 6.57 1.42 6.81
CA LEU A 117 5.16 1.61 6.51
C LEU A 117 4.33 0.65 7.35
N TYR A 118 3.30 1.17 8.04
CA TYR A 118 2.42 0.38 8.88
C TYR A 118 1.04 0.20 8.23
N PRO A 119 0.68 -1.02 7.77
CA PRO A 119 -0.67 -1.31 7.27
C PRO A 119 -1.70 -1.26 8.40
N ILE A 120 -2.71 -0.39 8.28
CA ILE A 120 -3.73 -0.23 9.32
C ILE A 120 -4.90 -1.17 9.10
N PHE A 121 -5.41 -1.26 7.87
CA PHE A 121 -6.54 -2.14 7.52
C PHE A 121 -6.64 -2.35 6.00
N HIS A 122 -7.33 -3.41 5.62
CA HIS A 122 -7.74 -3.65 4.24
C HIS A 122 -9.19 -3.21 4.03
N ARG A 123 -9.38 -2.31 3.06
CA ARG A 123 -10.71 -1.84 2.68
C ARG A 123 -11.40 -2.88 1.77
N LYS A 124 -12.64 -3.22 2.09
CA LYS A 124 -13.50 -3.95 1.15
C LYS A 124 -14.07 -2.98 0.11
N THR A 125 -14.04 -3.37 -1.16
CA THR A 125 -14.61 -2.62 -2.28
C THR A 125 -15.79 -3.41 -2.86
N PRO A 126 -17.02 -3.23 -2.33
CA PRO A 126 -18.18 -3.94 -2.84
C PRO A 126 -18.54 -3.43 -4.24
N THR A 127 -18.97 -4.35 -5.10
CA THR A 127 -19.55 -4.04 -6.42
C THR A 127 -21.04 -4.34 -6.37
N ALA A 128 -21.87 -3.35 -6.69
CA ALA A 128 -23.31 -3.53 -6.86
C ALA A 128 -23.65 -3.53 -8.35
N TYR A 129 -24.49 -4.47 -8.77
CA TYR A 129 -24.98 -4.55 -10.14
C TYR A 129 -26.40 -5.10 -10.18
N ASP A 130 -27.12 -4.85 -11.27
CA ASP A 130 -28.44 -5.41 -11.51
C ASP A 130 -28.31 -6.86 -12.06
N GLY A 131 -28.50 -7.83 -11.17
CA GLY A 131 -28.39 -9.25 -11.52
C GLY A 131 -29.55 -9.78 -12.36
N GLU A 132 -30.65 -9.02 -12.53
CA GLU A 132 -31.74 -9.38 -13.43
C GLU A 132 -31.44 -9.00 -14.89
N THR A 133 -30.66 -7.95 -15.07
CA THR A 133 -30.27 -7.43 -16.39
C THR A 133 -28.92 -7.97 -16.86
N LEU A 134 -27.93 -8.03 -15.97
CA LEU A 134 -26.59 -8.51 -16.29
C LEU A 134 -26.44 -9.98 -15.89
N VAL A 135 -26.19 -10.85 -16.88
CA VAL A 135 -25.91 -12.27 -16.65
C VAL A 135 -24.42 -12.54 -16.74
N ASP A 136 -23.95 -13.50 -15.97
CA ASP A 136 -22.55 -13.93 -15.89
C ASP A 136 -21.54 -12.86 -15.48
N PHE A 137 -21.99 -11.73 -14.89
CA PHE A 137 -21.10 -10.74 -14.33
C PHE A 137 -20.41 -11.27 -13.06
N LYS A 138 -19.07 -11.20 -13.04
CA LYS A 138 -18.24 -11.59 -11.89
C LYS A 138 -17.25 -10.48 -11.56
N PRO A 139 -17.24 -9.99 -10.31
CA PRO A 139 -16.19 -9.08 -9.88
C PRO A 139 -14.81 -9.72 -10.05
N ILE A 140 -13.83 -8.91 -10.44
CA ILE A 140 -12.42 -9.33 -10.51
C ILE A 140 -11.66 -8.86 -9.28
N ALA A 141 -10.58 -9.58 -8.95
CA ALA A 141 -9.79 -9.29 -7.75
C ALA A 141 -8.85 -8.08 -7.91
N VAL A 142 -8.72 -7.56 -9.12
CA VAL A 142 -7.86 -6.40 -9.45
C VAL A 142 -8.68 -5.14 -9.66
N THR A 143 -8.02 -4.00 -9.71
CA THR A 143 -8.67 -2.71 -9.97
C THR A 143 -9.40 -2.70 -11.30
N GLY A 144 -10.64 -2.27 -11.28
CA GLY A 144 -11.48 -2.15 -12.46
C GLY A 144 -12.61 -3.18 -12.52
N LEU A 145 -13.24 -3.25 -13.68
CA LEU A 145 -14.33 -4.20 -13.96
C LEU A 145 -14.02 -4.90 -15.30
N SER A 146 -14.34 -6.18 -15.38
CA SER A 146 -14.29 -6.94 -16.63
C SER A 146 -15.71 -7.25 -17.09
N PHE A 147 -16.01 -6.95 -18.33
CA PHE A 147 -17.28 -7.28 -19.00
C PHE A 147 -17.10 -8.40 -20.04
N VAL A 148 -15.95 -9.05 -20.07
CA VAL A 148 -15.72 -10.20 -20.96
C VAL A 148 -16.63 -11.35 -20.55
N GLY A 149 -17.47 -11.81 -21.49
CA GLY A 149 -18.45 -12.88 -21.25
C GLY A 149 -19.74 -12.46 -20.54
N VAL A 150 -19.88 -11.18 -20.19
CA VAL A 150 -21.10 -10.64 -19.59
C VAL A 150 -22.18 -10.49 -20.68
N GLY A 151 -23.36 -11.05 -20.42
CA GLY A 151 -24.54 -10.92 -21.26
C GLY A 151 -25.55 -9.92 -20.70
N SER A 152 -26.57 -9.61 -21.51
CA SER A 152 -27.75 -8.85 -21.08
C SER A 152 -29.01 -9.63 -21.41
N THR A 153 -29.99 -9.56 -20.55
CA THR A 153 -31.33 -10.13 -20.76
C THR A 153 -32.27 -9.17 -21.52
N LYS A 154 -31.81 -7.97 -21.86
CA LYS A 154 -32.54 -6.92 -22.63
C LYS A 154 -31.87 -6.64 -23.95
#